data_adb73111b721cea0c228fbbf2cb3b919
#
_entry.id   adb73111b721cea0c228fbbf2cb3b919
#
_cell.length_a   1.000
_cell.length_b   1.000
_cell.length_c   1.000
_cell.angle_alpha   90.00
_cell.angle_beta   90.00
_cell.angle_gamma   90.00
#
_symmetry.space_group_name_H-M   'P 1'
#
loop_
_entity.id
_entity.type
_entity.pdbx_description
1 polymer ?
#
loop_
_entity_poly.entity_id
_entity_poly.type
_entity_poly.pdbx_seq_one_letter_code
_entity_poly.pdbx_strand_id
1 'polypeptide(L)'
;SIMKSWIKFRNWSIALIGFELFLLVFCGLYARQLLLEQILFFFLALFAALVLSDLLLTWTILLSFGLGIIFLVLGIVYIPSLQVFIFLFSFPVLIGILIKIRYYLFKMVSQVQDQEEEATLEYESMISSKSEEIQTLLIHWSHEDLFFQIKPKEYNRMLSRIQDVISQNLMYNDKLFYISEGNFLVISDSNQHSLKEIYFNDLKEKLEELVFHGEDGNQGIQFQTGYLIVDSEN
;
A
#
# COMPACT_ATOMS: atom_id res chain seq x y z
N SER A 1 5.73 -1.55 -10.66
CA SER A 1 5.92 -0.47 -11.63
C SER A 1 4.75 0.50 -11.60
N ILE A 2 4.98 1.75 -12.01
CA ILE A 2 3.94 2.79 -12.13
C ILE A 2 2.77 2.30 -12.98
N MET A 3 3.05 1.56 -14.05
CA MET A 3 2.03 1.03 -14.95
C MET A 3 1.09 0.04 -14.27
N LYS A 4 1.59 -0.88 -13.44
CA LYS A 4 0.75 -1.82 -12.68
C LYS A 4 -0.18 -1.07 -11.71
N SER A 5 0.35 -0.08 -10.99
CA SER A 5 -0.44 0.78 -10.09
C SER A 5 -1.47 1.62 -10.84
N TRP A 6 -1.12 2.16 -12.00
CA TRP A 6 -2.03 2.90 -12.87
C TRP A 6 -3.22 2.04 -13.34
N ILE A 7 -2.96 0.81 -13.79
CA ILE A 7 -4.02 -0.10 -14.23
C ILE A 7 -4.97 -0.41 -13.07
N LYS A 8 -4.44 -0.67 -11.88
CA LYS A 8 -5.25 -0.91 -10.67
C LYS A 8 -6.07 0.33 -10.28
N PHE A 9 -5.46 1.49 -10.26
CA PHE A 9 -6.15 2.76 -10.00
C PHE A 9 -7.29 3.00 -11.00
N ARG A 10 -7.03 2.82 -12.29
CA ARG A 10 -8.05 2.95 -13.34
C ARG A 10 -9.19 1.96 -13.14
N ASN A 11 -8.89 0.70 -12.89
CA ASN A 11 -9.91 -0.33 -12.70
C ASN A 11 -10.81 -0.04 -11.49
N TRP A 12 -10.24 0.40 -10.37
CA TRP A 12 -11.01 0.79 -9.20
C TRP A 12 -11.81 2.07 -9.41
N SER A 13 -11.30 3.02 -10.19
CA SER A 13 -12.05 4.23 -10.57
C SER A 13 -13.24 3.89 -11.45
N ILE A 14 -13.09 2.97 -12.41
CA ILE A 14 -14.19 2.45 -13.23
C ILE A 14 -15.21 1.72 -12.35
N ALA A 15 -14.76 0.92 -11.39
CA ALA A 15 -15.62 0.24 -10.44
C ALA A 15 -16.45 1.23 -9.60
N LEU A 16 -15.85 2.35 -9.15
CA LEU A 16 -16.54 3.41 -8.42
C LEU A 16 -17.65 4.04 -9.27
N ILE A 17 -17.33 4.42 -10.51
CA ILE A 17 -18.29 5.03 -11.43
C ILE A 17 -19.42 4.04 -11.75
N GLY A 18 -19.08 2.81 -12.06
CA GLY A 18 -20.05 1.76 -12.36
C GLY A 18 -20.98 1.44 -11.19
N PHE A 19 -20.42 1.36 -10.00
CA PHE A 19 -21.21 1.12 -8.78
C PHE A 19 -22.14 2.28 -8.45
N GLU A 20 -21.68 3.52 -8.57
CA GLU A 20 -22.50 4.70 -8.32
C GLU A 20 -23.61 4.84 -9.37
N LEU A 21 -23.32 4.61 -10.65
CA LEU A 21 -24.35 4.59 -11.70
C LEU A 21 -25.37 3.48 -11.45
N PHE A 22 -24.93 2.30 -11.07
CA PHE A 22 -25.84 1.20 -10.69
C PHE A 22 -26.77 1.60 -9.54
N LEU A 23 -26.23 2.19 -8.48
CA LEU A 23 -27.02 2.65 -7.32
C LEU A 23 -28.04 3.72 -7.72
N LEU A 24 -27.64 4.71 -8.50
CA LEU A 24 -28.51 5.79 -8.95
C LEU A 24 -29.63 5.28 -9.85
N VAL A 25 -29.32 4.39 -10.80
CA VAL A 25 -30.33 3.78 -11.69
C VAL A 25 -31.28 2.89 -10.90
N PHE A 26 -30.76 2.01 -10.04
CA PHE A 26 -31.58 1.14 -9.21
C PHE A 26 -32.49 1.92 -8.27
N CYS A 27 -31.98 2.92 -7.57
CA CYS A 27 -32.77 3.77 -6.69
C CYS A 27 -33.78 4.60 -7.46
N GLY A 28 -33.45 5.09 -8.64
CA GLY A 28 -34.38 5.82 -9.51
C GLY A 28 -35.54 4.99 -10.00
N LEU A 29 -35.34 3.69 -10.23
CA LEU A 29 -36.37 2.78 -10.71
C LEU A 29 -37.19 2.13 -9.60
N TYR A 30 -36.54 1.72 -8.50
CA TYR A 30 -37.16 0.87 -7.47
C TYR A 30 -37.20 1.49 -6.07
N ALA A 31 -36.42 2.51 -5.80
CA ALA A 31 -36.26 3.08 -4.47
C ALA A 31 -36.04 4.61 -4.50
N ARG A 32 -36.94 5.35 -5.13
CA ARG A 32 -36.84 6.81 -5.31
C ARG A 32 -36.62 7.57 -3.99
N GLN A 33 -37.14 7.07 -2.90
CA GLN A 33 -36.97 7.65 -1.58
C GLN A 33 -35.52 7.62 -1.10
N LEU A 34 -34.69 6.69 -1.58
CA LEU A 34 -33.27 6.59 -1.24
C LEU A 34 -32.35 7.36 -2.21
N LEU A 35 -32.88 7.91 -3.30
CA LEU A 35 -32.07 8.56 -4.33
C LEU A 35 -31.24 9.73 -3.78
N LEU A 36 -31.87 10.60 -2.99
CA LEU A 36 -31.19 11.72 -2.35
C LEU A 36 -30.14 11.25 -1.35
N GLU A 37 -30.44 10.21 -0.57
CA GLU A 37 -29.48 9.62 0.37
C GLU A 37 -28.25 9.06 -0.34
N GLN A 38 -28.42 8.41 -1.49
CA GLN A 38 -27.28 7.87 -2.27
C GLN A 38 -26.36 8.99 -2.78
N ILE A 39 -26.94 10.11 -3.21
CA ILE A 39 -26.13 11.28 -3.62
C ILE A 39 -25.37 11.86 -2.42
N LEU A 40 -26.03 12.01 -1.29
CA LEU A 40 -25.41 12.48 -0.05
C LEU A 40 -24.30 11.52 0.42
N PHE A 41 -24.53 10.22 0.37
CA PHE A 41 -23.54 9.20 0.75
C PHE A 41 -22.30 9.25 -0.15
N PHE A 42 -22.49 9.47 -1.44
CA PHE A 42 -21.38 9.59 -2.37
C PHE A 42 -20.48 10.79 -2.01
N PHE A 43 -21.06 11.97 -1.80
CA PHE A 43 -20.30 13.15 -1.42
C PHE A 43 -19.67 13.03 -0.03
N LEU A 44 -20.38 12.43 0.93
CA LEU A 44 -19.86 12.20 2.26
C LEU A 44 -18.70 11.20 2.23
N ALA A 45 -18.79 10.15 1.43
CA ALA A 45 -17.72 9.19 1.24
C ALA A 45 -16.47 9.83 0.58
N LEU A 46 -16.65 10.67 -0.44
CA LEU A 46 -15.55 11.42 -1.06
C LEU A 46 -14.87 12.35 -0.05
N PHE A 47 -15.65 13.08 0.73
CA PHE A 47 -15.11 13.96 1.76
C PHE A 47 -14.33 13.18 2.82
N ALA A 48 -14.88 12.07 3.31
CA ALA A 48 -14.20 11.21 4.27
C ALA A 48 -12.89 10.65 3.70
N ALA A 49 -12.89 10.20 2.44
CA ALA A 49 -11.69 9.69 1.78
C ALA A 49 -10.60 10.76 1.60
N LEU A 50 -10.96 12.04 1.48
CA LEU A 50 -9.99 13.14 1.37
C LEU A 50 -9.39 13.55 2.72
N VAL A 51 -10.13 13.40 3.80
CA VAL A 51 -9.78 13.95 5.13
C VAL A 51 -9.24 12.87 6.07
N LEU A 52 -9.85 11.68 6.08
CA LEU A 52 -9.56 10.63 7.05
C LEU A 52 -8.40 9.72 6.61
N SER A 53 -7.66 9.19 7.59
CA SER A 53 -6.69 8.12 7.37
C SER A 53 -7.38 6.78 7.06
N ASP A 54 -6.63 5.79 6.55
CA ASP A 54 -7.18 4.46 6.24
C ASP A 54 -7.77 3.77 7.49
N LEU A 55 -7.13 3.95 8.64
CA LEU A 55 -7.64 3.42 9.90
C LEU A 55 -8.99 4.03 10.27
N LEU A 56 -9.12 5.35 10.18
CA LEU A 56 -10.37 6.06 10.45
C LEU A 56 -11.46 5.73 9.43
N LEU A 57 -11.10 5.51 8.16
CA LEU A 57 -12.05 5.04 7.15
C LEU A 57 -12.57 3.63 7.45
N THR A 58 -11.72 2.72 7.95
CA THR A 58 -12.14 1.40 8.39
C THR A 58 -13.13 1.48 9.55
N TRP A 59 -12.87 2.34 10.54
CA TRP A 59 -13.81 2.62 11.62
C TRP A 59 -15.12 3.24 11.11
N THR A 60 -15.05 4.10 10.10
CA THR A 60 -16.24 4.68 9.45
C THR A 60 -17.12 3.60 8.83
N ILE A 61 -16.53 2.59 8.20
CA ILE A 61 -17.28 1.42 7.68
C ILE A 61 -18.04 0.71 8.81
N LEU A 62 -17.36 0.40 9.91
CA LEU A 62 -17.98 -0.27 11.05
C LEU A 62 -19.11 0.57 11.69
N LEU A 63 -18.87 1.86 11.88
CA LEU A 63 -19.85 2.79 12.43
C LEU A 63 -21.07 2.94 11.51
N SER A 64 -20.89 2.98 10.19
CA SER A 64 -22.01 3.09 9.26
C SER A 64 -22.92 1.87 9.30
N PHE A 65 -22.36 0.66 9.41
CA PHE A 65 -23.15 -0.55 9.63
C PHE A 65 -23.90 -0.50 10.97
N GLY A 66 -23.22 -0.16 12.06
CA GLY A 66 -23.79 -0.08 13.40
C GLY A 66 -24.95 0.93 13.48
N LEU A 67 -24.76 2.12 12.97
CA LEU A 67 -25.79 3.16 12.93
C LEU A 67 -26.98 2.76 12.04
N GLY A 68 -26.72 2.17 10.87
CA GLY A 68 -27.76 1.67 9.97
C GLY A 68 -28.63 0.62 10.64
N ILE A 69 -28.03 -0.35 11.32
CA ILE A 69 -28.76 -1.39 12.07
C ILE A 69 -29.59 -0.77 13.21
N ILE A 70 -29.00 0.16 13.98
CA ILE A 70 -29.69 0.86 15.07
C ILE A 70 -30.92 1.60 14.54
N PHE A 71 -30.80 2.35 13.44
CA PHE A 71 -31.91 3.09 12.86
C PHE A 71 -33.03 2.17 12.38
N LEU A 72 -32.71 1.02 11.82
CA LEU A 72 -33.69 0.02 11.39
C LEU A 72 -34.41 -0.62 12.59
N VAL A 73 -33.66 -1.00 13.63
CA VAL A 73 -34.21 -1.66 14.84
C VAL A 73 -35.09 -0.72 15.63
N LEU A 74 -34.68 0.54 15.80
CA LEU A 74 -35.46 1.54 16.54
C LEU A 74 -36.66 2.09 15.73
N GLY A 75 -36.81 1.70 14.46
CA GLY A 75 -37.91 2.19 13.62
C GLY A 75 -37.80 3.68 13.24
N ILE A 76 -36.62 4.30 13.38
CA ILE A 76 -36.38 5.70 12.99
C ILE A 76 -36.53 5.86 11.47
N VAL A 77 -36.06 4.85 10.72
CA VAL A 77 -36.21 4.76 9.26
C VAL A 77 -37.01 3.51 8.90
N TYR A 78 -38.11 3.71 8.17
CA TYR A 78 -38.89 2.59 7.62
C TYR A 78 -38.50 2.37 6.16
N ILE A 79 -37.89 1.23 5.89
CA ILE A 79 -37.43 0.84 4.54
C ILE A 79 -37.99 -0.55 4.21
N PRO A 80 -38.60 -0.74 3.02
CA PRO A 80 -39.00 -2.07 2.56
C PRO A 80 -37.80 -3.03 2.56
N SER A 81 -38.04 -4.30 2.85
CA SER A 81 -36.99 -5.31 3.02
C SER A 81 -36.06 -5.45 1.81
N LEU A 82 -36.57 -5.24 0.58
CA LEU A 82 -35.76 -5.25 -0.64
C LEU A 82 -34.72 -4.10 -0.74
N GLN A 83 -34.97 -3.01 -0.01
CA GLN A 83 -34.12 -1.82 -0.02
C GLN A 83 -33.12 -1.78 1.15
N VAL A 84 -33.28 -2.68 2.12
CA VAL A 84 -32.40 -2.72 3.32
C VAL A 84 -30.95 -2.96 2.94
N PHE A 85 -30.70 -3.83 1.98
CA PHE A 85 -29.32 -4.08 1.50
C PHE A 85 -28.65 -2.83 0.95
N ILE A 86 -29.38 -2.04 0.15
CA ILE A 86 -28.84 -0.79 -0.40
C ILE A 86 -28.57 0.21 0.72
N PHE A 87 -29.50 0.35 1.65
CA PHE A 87 -29.34 1.24 2.79
C PHE A 87 -28.12 0.88 3.65
N LEU A 88 -27.90 -0.42 3.94
CA LEU A 88 -26.82 -0.86 4.80
C LEU A 88 -25.45 -0.92 4.11
N PHE A 89 -25.40 -1.33 2.84
CA PHE A 89 -24.14 -1.67 2.18
C PHE A 89 -23.62 -0.61 1.22
N SER A 90 -24.44 0.34 0.75
CA SER A 90 -24.01 1.33 -0.25
C SER A 90 -22.84 2.19 0.24
N PHE A 91 -22.95 2.78 1.41
CA PHE A 91 -21.89 3.63 1.96
C PHE A 91 -20.61 2.86 2.31
N PRO A 92 -20.67 1.71 3.03
CA PRO A 92 -19.48 0.88 3.26
C PRO A 92 -18.75 0.45 2.01
N VAL A 93 -19.47 0.05 0.96
CA VAL A 93 -18.86 -0.37 -0.32
C VAL A 93 -18.19 0.82 -1.01
N LEU A 94 -18.80 2.00 -1.02
CA LEU A 94 -18.20 3.22 -1.54
C LEU A 94 -16.88 3.56 -0.82
N ILE A 95 -16.89 3.52 0.51
CA ILE A 95 -15.68 3.75 1.30
C ILE A 95 -14.59 2.71 0.99
N GLY A 96 -14.95 1.44 0.88
CA GLY A 96 -14.00 0.38 0.51
C GLY A 96 -13.36 0.61 -0.85
N ILE A 97 -14.13 0.99 -1.86
CA ILE A 97 -13.62 1.33 -3.19
C ILE A 97 -12.68 2.54 -3.12
N LEU A 98 -13.06 3.59 -2.41
CA LEU A 98 -12.26 4.80 -2.26
C LEU A 98 -10.95 4.56 -1.51
N ILE A 99 -10.94 3.66 -0.51
CA ILE A 99 -9.69 3.22 0.15
C ILE A 99 -8.73 2.61 -0.88
N LYS A 100 -9.22 1.74 -1.77
CA LYS A 100 -8.39 1.13 -2.82
C LYS A 100 -7.89 2.15 -3.84
N ILE A 101 -8.73 3.06 -4.28
CA ILE A 101 -8.35 4.14 -5.19
C ILE A 101 -7.23 4.98 -4.56
N ARG A 102 -7.40 5.40 -3.31
CA ARG A 102 -6.40 6.19 -2.60
C ARG A 102 -5.09 5.44 -2.40
N TYR A 103 -5.14 4.15 -2.07
CA TYR A 103 -3.97 3.29 -1.93
C TYR A 103 -3.12 3.26 -3.21
N TYR A 104 -3.75 2.99 -4.35
CA TYR A 104 -3.03 2.95 -5.63
C TYR A 104 -2.57 4.32 -6.10
N LEU A 105 -3.32 5.38 -5.77
CA LEU A 105 -2.88 6.75 -6.04
C LEU A 105 -1.59 7.07 -5.27
N PHE A 106 -1.52 6.77 -3.98
CA PHE A 106 -0.30 6.99 -3.20
C PHE A 106 0.87 6.14 -3.70
N LYS A 107 0.62 4.92 -4.15
CA LYS A 107 1.67 4.11 -4.79
C LYS A 107 2.23 4.74 -6.06
N MET A 108 1.38 5.34 -6.90
CA MET A 108 1.85 6.03 -8.11
C MET A 108 2.67 7.29 -7.83
N VAL A 109 2.36 8.00 -6.77
CA VAL A 109 3.04 9.25 -6.37
C VAL A 109 4.35 8.99 -5.64
N SER A 110 4.60 7.76 -5.20
CA SER A 110 5.85 7.41 -4.51
C SER A 110 7.06 7.58 -5.44
N GLN A 111 8.13 8.16 -4.91
CA GLN A 111 9.42 8.24 -5.62
C GLN A 111 10.10 6.88 -5.74
N VAL A 112 9.81 5.97 -4.82
CA VAL A 112 10.33 4.61 -4.81
C VAL A 112 9.30 3.68 -5.43
N GLN A 113 9.60 3.17 -6.63
CA GLN A 113 8.73 2.30 -7.40
C GLN A 113 9.22 0.85 -7.37
N ASP A 114 8.30 -0.09 -7.53
CA ASP A 114 8.60 -1.52 -7.64
C ASP A 114 9.49 -1.79 -8.86
N GLN A 115 10.64 -2.42 -8.63
CA GLN A 115 11.67 -2.75 -9.61
C GLN A 115 11.88 -4.27 -9.73
N GLU A 116 10.85 -5.08 -9.49
CA GLU A 116 10.96 -6.54 -9.54
C GLU A 116 11.47 -7.04 -10.92
N GLU A 117 10.98 -6.44 -11.99
CA GLU A 117 11.39 -6.81 -13.35
C GLU A 117 12.86 -6.48 -13.60
N GLU A 118 13.31 -5.29 -13.19
CA GLU A 118 14.69 -4.86 -13.31
C GLU A 118 15.63 -5.72 -12.45
N ALA A 119 15.23 -6.09 -11.25
CA ALA A 119 15.98 -6.98 -10.38
C ALA A 119 16.13 -8.38 -10.98
N THR A 120 15.08 -8.91 -11.58
CA THR A 120 15.10 -10.21 -12.25
C THR A 120 16.05 -10.20 -13.44
N LEU A 121 15.97 -9.17 -14.29
CA LEU A 121 16.86 -9.03 -15.45
C LEU A 121 18.32 -8.89 -15.04
N GLU A 122 18.62 -8.13 -13.99
CA GLU A 122 19.99 -7.99 -13.48
C GLU A 122 20.53 -9.33 -12.95
N TYR A 123 19.72 -10.05 -12.19
CA TYR A 123 20.09 -11.38 -11.69
C TYR A 123 20.34 -12.38 -12.83
N GLU A 124 19.47 -12.44 -13.82
CA GLU A 124 19.65 -13.28 -15.01
C GLU A 124 20.91 -12.89 -15.79
N SER A 125 21.20 -11.59 -15.90
CA SER A 125 22.43 -11.11 -16.53
C SER A 125 23.68 -11.58 -15.79
N MET A 126 23.68 -11.53 -14.45
CA MET A 126 24.79 -12.01 -13.62
C MET A 126 25.00 -13.53 -13.80
N ILE A 127 23.94 -14.32 -13.82
CA ILE A 127 24.01 -15.76 -14.09
C ILE A 127 24.58 -16.03 -15.48
N SER A 128 24.10 -15.32 -16.49
CA SER A 128 24.54 -15.50 -17.89
C SER A 128 26.01 -15.12 -18.11
N SER A 129 26.51 -14.14 -17.35
CA SER A 129 27.92 -13.73 -17.38
C SER A 129 28.85 -14.71 -16.67
N LYS A 130 28.32 -15.82 -16.12
CA LYS A 130 29.08 -16.84 -15.36
C LYS A 130 29.87 -16.22 -14.18
N SER A 131 29.23 -15.30 -13.47
CA SER A 131 29.77 -14.82 -12.20
C SER A 131 29.99 -15.99 -11.26
N GLU A 132 31.16 -16.08 -10.65
CA GLU A 132 31.53 -17.23 -9.79
C GLU A 132 30.60 -17.30 -8.57
N GLU A 133 30.23 -16.17 -8.03
CA GLU A 133 29.40 -16.06 -6.84
C GLU A 133 28.47 -14.84 -6.95
N ILE A 134 27.19 -15.03 -6.65
CA ILE A 134 26.21 -13.95 -6.57
C ILE A 134 25.71 -13.87 -5.13
N GLN A 135 25.90 -12.71 -4.51
CA GLN A 135 25.37 -12.41 -3.18
C GLN A 135 24.05 -11.68 -3.29
N THR A 136 23.09 -12.07 -2.48
CA THR A 136 21.80 -11.37 -2.34
C THR A 136 21.53 -11.05 -0.89
N LEU A 137 21.11 -9.81 -0.62
CA LEU A 137 20.70 -9.35 0.69
C LEU A 137 19.29 -8.76 0.58
N LEU A 138 18.35 -9.32 1.32
CA LEU A 138 17.00 -8.78 1.44
C LEU A 138 16.86 -8.05 2.75
N ILE A 139 16.40 -6.80 2.69
CA ILE A 139 16.07 -5.97 3.85
C ILE A 139 14.59 -5.66 3.78
N HIS A 140 13.84 -6.13 4.76
CA HIS A 140 12.39 -5.94 4.83
C HIS A 140 12.02 -5.01 5.98
N TRP A 141 11.27 -3.97 5.70
CA TRP A 141 10.67 -3.10 6.71
C TRP A 141 9.51 -3.82 7.39
N SER A 142 9.70 -4.20 8.65
CA SER A 142 8.70 -4.95 9.43
C SER A 142 7.45 -4.11 9.67
N HIS A 143 6.28 -4.72 9.47
CA HIS A 143 4.97 -4.08 9.67
C HIS A 143 4.75 -2.81 8.85
N GLU A 144 5.35 -2.74 7.66
CA GLU A 144 5.28 -1.56 6.79
C GLU A 144 3.83 -1.16 6.42
N ASP A 145 2.94 -2.13 6.28
CA ASP A 145 1.52 -1.93 5.99
C ASP A 145 0.80 -1.09 7.05
N LEU A 146 1.15 -1.26 8.33
CA LEU A 146 0.59 -0.46 9.42
C LEU A 146 1.06 1.00 9.32
N PHE A 147 2.32 1.24 9.00
CA PHE A 147 2.84 2.58 8.80
C PHE A 147 2.19 3.28 7.61
N PHE A 148 1.93 2.53 6.53
CA PHE A 148 1.18 3.06 5.39
C PHE A 148 -0.25 3.48 5.79
N GLN A 149 -0.95 2.68 6.58
CA GLN A 149 -2.30 2.99 7.06
C GLN A 149 -2.34 4.24 7.95
N ILE A 150 -1.31 4.45 8.77
CA ILE A 150 -1.23 5.59 9.68
C ILE A 150 -1.00 6.89 8.90
N LYS A 151 0.03 6.93 8.05
CA LYS A 151 0.41 8.15 7.31
C LYS A 151 1.09 7.83 5.98
N PRO A 152 0.30 7.70 4.88
CA PRO A 152 0.84 7.29 3.58
C PRO A 152 1.94 8.20 3.02
N LYS A 153 1.86 9.51 3.26
CA LYS A 153 2.89 10.45 2.81
C LYS A 153 4.23 10.24 3.53
N GLU A 154 4.18 10.03 4.83
CA GLU A 154 5.39 9.75 5.61
C GLU A 154 5.96 8.36 5.30
N TYR A 155 5.09 7.38 5.02
CA TYR A 155 5.51 6.08 4.53
C TYR A 155 6.33 6.20 3.24
N ASN A 156 5.88 6.98 2.27
CA ASN A 156 6.62 7.21 1.03
C ASN A 156 7.95 7.92 1.26
N ARG A 157 7.99 8.88 2.17
CA ARG A 157 9.25 9.54 2.59
C ARG A 157 10.21 8.55 3.25
N MET A 158 9.69 7.68 4.09
CA MET A 158 10.49 6.66 4.77
C MET A 158 11.09 5.68 3.77
N LEU A 159 10.34 5.22 2.76
CA LEU A 159 10.89 4.40 1.69
C LEU A 159 12.08 5.07 1.00
N SER A 160 11.98 6.36 0.69
CA SER A 160 13.08 7.13 0.10
C SER A 160 14.29 7.23 1.05
N ARG A 161 14.06 7.45 2.32
CA ARG A 161 15.15 7.50 3.32
C ARG A 161 15.86 6.16 3.48
N ILE A 162 15.10 5.06 3.54
CA ILE A 162 15.66 3.71 3.61
C ILE A 162 16.51 3.44 2.36
N GLN A 163 16.00 3.75 1.19
CA GLN A 163 16.72 3.59 -0.07
C GLN A 163 18.03 4.40 -0.07
N ASP A 164 17.99 5.65 0.39
CA ASP A 164 19.16 6.51 0.45
C ASP A 164 20.23 5.97 1.43
N VAL A 165 19.81 5.51 2.60
CA VAL A 165 20.74 4.92 3.59
C VAL A 165 21.41 3.68 3.03
N ILE A 166 20.66 2.79 2.41
CA ILE A 166 21.21 1.57 1.82
C ILE A 166 22.17 1.92 0.68
N SER A 167 21.76 2.76 -0.27
CA SER A 167 22.56 3.08 -1.45
C SER A 167 23.86 3.80 -1.10
N GLN A 168 23.88 4.64 -0.07
CA GLN A 168 25.07 5.35 0.39
C GLN A 168 26.13 4.44 1.01
N ASN A 169 25.76 3.27 1.46
CA ASN A 169 26.65 2.30 2.10
C ASN A 169 27.04 1.12 1.23
N LEU A 170 26.56 1.08 -0.01
CA LEU A 170 26.88 0.04 -0.98
C LEU A 170 28.16 0.39 -1.76
N MET A 171 28.80 -0.65 -2.31
CA MET A 171 29.95 -0.51 -3.20
C MET A 171 29.47 -0.29 -4.64
N TYR A 172 30.39 0.09 -5.54
CA TYR A 172 30.08 0.45 -6.92
C TYR A 172 29.36 -0.67 -7.72
N ASN A 173 29.71 -1.91 -7.48
CA ASN A 173 29.14 -3.07 -8.20
C ASN A 173 27.85 -3.60 -7.57
N ASP A 174 27.47 -3.09 -6.41
CA ASP A 174 26.25 -3.53 -5.74
C ASP A 174 25.05 -2.85 -6.36
N LYS A 175 23.99 -3.61 -6.61
CA LYS A 175 22.73 -3.11 -7.19
C LYS A 175 21.62 -3.19 -6.17
N LEU A 176 20.92 -2.07 -5.96
CA LEU A 176 19.79 -1.96 -5.05
C LEU A 176 18.48 -1.89 -5.85
N PHE A 177 17.51 -2.71 -5.46
CA PHE A 177 16.16 -2.72 -6.02
C PHE A 177 15.11 -2.70 -4.92
N TYR A 178 14.05 -1.96 -5.14
CA TYR A 178 12.85 -2.01 -4.30
C TYR A 178 11.85 -2.99 -4.93
N ILE A 179 11.36 -3.98 -4.15
CA ILE A 179 10.52 -5.09 -4.65
C ILE A 179 9.09 -5.02 -4.13
N SER A 180 8.55 -3.89 -3.80
CA SER A 180 7.24 -3.76 -3.17
C SER A 180 7.18 -4.18 -1.69
N GLU A 181 6.13 -3.77 -1.01
CA GLU A 181 5.80 -4.15 0.37
C GLU A 181 6.96 -4.02 1.37
N GLY A 182 7.75 -2.95 1.24
CA GLY A 182 8.87 -2.67 2.14
C GLY A 182 10.09 -3.55 1.94
N ASN A 183 10.22 -4.26 0.82
CA ASN A 183 11.35 -5.13 0.52
C ASN A 183 12.40 -4.41 -0.33
N PHE A 184 13.62 -4.34 0.19
CA PHE A 184 14.79 -3.85 -0.52
C PHE A 184 15.75 -5.00 -0.78
N LEU A 185 16.07 -5.22 -2.05
CA LEU A 185 16.95 -6.28 -2.49
C LEU A 185 18.26 -5.70 -2.98
N VAL A 186 19.38 -6.17 -2.43
CA VAL A 186 20.71 -5.87 -2.91
C VAL A 186 21.30 -7.11 -3.57
N ILE A 187 21.78 -6.96 -4.79
CA ILE A 187 22.44 -8.02 -5.57
C ILE A 187 23.86 -7.57 -5.87
N SER A 188 24.83 -8.45 -5.66
CA SER A 188 26.23 -8.23 -5.98
C SER A 188 26.87 -9.47 -6.58
N ASP A 189 27.66 -9.29 -7.64
CA ASP A 189 28.49 -10.31 -8.25
C ASP A 189 29.97 -10.21 -7.80
N SER A 190 30.26 -9.32 -6.83
CA SER A 190 31.60 -9.13 -6.31
C SER A 190 31.90 -10.10 -5.17
N ASN A 191 33.08 -10.72 -5.21
CA ASN A 191 33.63 -11.52 -4.11
C ASN A 191 34.63 -10.74 -3.24
N GLN A 192 34.80 -9.43 -3.49
CA GLN A 192 35.76 -8.60 -2.75
C GLN A 192 35.23 -8.16 -1.38
N HIS A 193 33.93 -8.23 -1.17
CA HIS A 193 33.28 -7.83 0.09
C HIS A 193 32.05 -8.71 0.33
N SER A 194 31.60 -8.75 1.58
CA SER A 194 30.38 -9.47 1.98
C SER A 194 29.25 -8.49 2.23
N LEU A 195 28.12 -8.65 1.55
CA LEU A 195 26.90 -7.86 1.81
C LEU A 195 26.39 -8.06 3.23
N LYS A 196 26.56 -9.25 3.79
CA LYS A 196 26.20 -9.55 5.17
C LYS A 196 27.01 -8.70 6.16
N GLU A 197 28.33 -8.56 5.94
CA GLU A 197 29.19 -7.72 6.77
C GLU A 197 28.85 -6.24 6.64
N ILE A 198 28.58 -5.76 5.43
CA ILE A 198 28.12 -4.38 5.20
C ILE A 198 26.83 -4.11 5.98
N TYR A 199 25.90 -5.03 5.97
CA TYR A 199 24.66 -4.87 6.72
C TYR A 199 24.91 -4.75 8.23
N PHE A 200 25.63 -5.70 8.83
CA PHE A 200 25.86 -5.72 10.28
C PHE A 200 26.77 -4.62 10.78
N ASN A 201 27.77 -4.22 10.01
CA ASN A 201 28.76 -3.23 10.43
C ASN A 201 28.33 -1.79 10.14
N ASP A 202 27.65 -1.55 9.00
CA ASP A 202 27.40 -0.20 8.51
C ASP A 202 25.91 0.14 8.43
N LEU A 203 25.07 -0.78 7.93
CA LEU A 203 23.67 -0.48 7.62
C LEU A 203 22.73 -0.61 8.80
N LYS A 204 22.89 -1.64 9.62
CA LYS A 204 21.92 -1.99 10.66
C LYS A 204 21.65 -0.83 11.61
N GLU A 205 22.69 -0.24 12.16
CA GLU A 205 22.59 0.88 13.11
C GLU A 205 21.94 2.10 12.45
N LYS A 206 22.37 2.47 11.25
CA LYS A 206 21.83 3.60 10.51
C LYS A 206 20.36 3.44 10.14
N LEU A 207 19.92 2.23 9.81
CA LEU A 207 18.52 1.92 9.53
C LEU A 207 17.67 1.98 10.80
N GLU A 208 18.20 1.47 11.92
CA GLU A 208 17.50 1.50 13.21
C GLU A 208 17.39 2.92 13.80
N GLU A 209 18.25 3.86 13.41
CA GLU A 209 18.16 5.28 13.76
C GLU A 209 17.04 6.02 13.02
N LEU A 210 16.50 5.48 11.94
CA LEU A 210 15.42 6.10 11.20
C LEU A 210 14.13 6.14 12.03
N VAL A 211 13.45 7.26 11.95
CA VAL A 211 12.25 7.52 12.75
C VAL A 211 11.08 7.87 11.84
N PHE A 212 9.97 7.18 12.04
CA PHE A 212 8.71 7.47 11.37
C PHE A 212 7.95 8.56 12.15
N HIS A 213 7.64 9.67 11.49
CA HIS A 213 6.92 10.80 12.08
C HIS A 213 5.41 10.62 11.91
N GLY A 214 4.78 9.91 12.86
CA GLY A 214 3.33 9.73 12.91
C GLY A 214 2.59 10.92 13.52
N GLU A 215 1.27 10.87 13.48
CA GLU A 215 0.42 11.92 14.10
C GLU A 215 0.51 11.89 15.63
N ASP A 216 0.65 10.72 16.22
CA ASP A 216 0.71 10.50 17.67
C ASP A 216 2.16 10.53 18.22
N GLY A 217 3.12 10.92 17.40
CA GLY A 217 4.53 11.01 17.78
C GLY A 217 5.46 10.22 16.87
N ASN A 218 6.73 10.17 17.27
CA ASN A 218 7.77 9.50 16.53
C ASN A 218 7.85 8.02 16.92
N GLN A 219 7.98 7.16 15.91
CA GLN A 219 8.11 5.71 16.09
C GLN A 219 9.40 5.22 15.44
N GLY A 220 10.13 4.37 16.14
CA GLY A 220 11.22 3.60 15.56
C GLY A 220 10.69 2.54 14.58
N ILE A 221 11.52 2.19 13.61
CA ILE A 221 11.21 1.15 12.64
C ILE A 221 12.15 -0.03 12.81
N GLN A 222 11.66 -1.22 12.47
CA GLN A 222 12.40 -2.47 12.56
C GLN A 222 12.55 -3.13 11.21
N PHE A 223 13.64 -3.87 11.03
CA PHE A 223 13.94 -4.57 9.79
C PHE A 223 14.17 -6.05 10.04
N GLN A 224 13.76 -6.85 9.08
CA GLN A 224 14.12 -8.27 8.95
C GLN A 224 15.05 -8.42 7.75
N THR A 225 16.01 -9.32 7.84
CA THR A 225 16.99 -9.54 6.77
C THR A 225 17.08 -10.99 6.39
N GLY A 226 17.32 -11.22 5.11
CA GLY A 226 17.68 -12.50 4.55
C GLY A 226 18.96 -12.36 3.71
N TYR A 227 19.84 -13.34 3.77
CA TYR A 227 21.09 -13.36 3.01
C TYR A 227 21.25 -14.70 2.31
N LEU A 228 21.61 -14.65 1.04
CA LEU A 228 21.82 -15.84 0.23
C LEU A 228 23.03 -15.64 -0.69
N ILE A 229 23.85 -16.68 -0.79
CA ILE A 229 24.92 -16.79 -1.78
C ILE A 229 24.52 -17.88 -2.78
N VAL A 230 24.64 -17.58 -4.06
CA VAL A 230 24.43 -18.52 -5.16
C VAL A 230 25.76 -18.73 -5.86
N ASP A 231 26.25 -19.95 -5.83
CA ASP A 231 27.45 -20.36 -6.55
C ASP A 231 27.09 -20.88 -7.95
N SER A 232 27.94 -20.63 -8.94
CA SER A 232 27.71 -21.02 -10.32
C SER A 232 27.78 -22.54 -10.56
N GLU A 233 28.15 -23.32 -9.54
CA GLU A 233 28.26 -24.77 -9.61
C GLU A 233 26.97 -25.56 -9.28
N ASN A 234 25.85 -24.89 -8.98
CA ASN A 234 24.55 -25.52 -8.67
C ASN A 234 23.49 -25.21 -9.71
#